data_73ed728f6803cf9041391ceb12613a09
#
_entry.id   73ed728f6803cf9041391ceb12613a09
#
_cell.length_a   1.000
_cell.length_b   1.000
_cell.length_c   1.000
_cell.angle_alpha   90.00
_cell.angle_beta   90.00
_cell.angle_gamma   90.00
#
_symmetry.space_group_name_H-M   'P 1'
#
loop_
_entity.id
_entity.type
_entity.pdbx_description
1 polymer ?
#
loop_
_entity_poly.entity_id
_entity_poly.type
_entity_poly.pdbx_seq_one_letter_code
_entity_poly.pdbx_strand_id
1 'polypeptide(L)'
;NHKNVKEETRNKILEVIKGKNYSPNMVARNLSVGISRNIAFMVPDIENPFFSKILHGISDKAMDNDYNVFMFGTAENTQREHKILDSLKIEMIKGLIIIPVSECDQETAARLEEFEAQGVPVVLIDRDIRNGRFDGVFSEDAEGAAGAVECLIQEGHRKIAIITGPSTSRPGHERLKGYKKALENNGIPVSKDYIICGNFMEEDSYKAMMKLLDMDDPPTAVFSSNNMTT
;
A
#
# COMPACT_ATOMS: atom_id res chain seq x y z
N ASN A 1 33.65 -12.78 -12.81
CA ASN A 1 34.15 -13.47 -14.05
C ASN A 1 35.02 -12.50 -14.85
N HIS A 2 36.30 -12.34 -14.44
CA HIS A 2 37.28 -11.68 -15.30
C HIS A 2 37.65 -12.65 -16.44
N LYS A 3 37.36 -12.27 -17.67
CA LYS A 3 37.65 -13.04 -18.89
C LYS A 3 39.17 -13.38 -19.11
N ASN A 4 40.04 -12.86 -18.23
CA ASN A 4 41.51 -12.95 -18.39
C ASN A 4 42.22 -13.84 -17.35
N VAL A 5 41.51 -14.68 -16.60
CA VAL A 5 42.16 -15.61 -15.65
C VAL A 5 42.27 -16.99 -16.28
N LYS A 6 43.51 -17.52 -16.37
CA LYS A 6 43.76 -18.88 -16.88
C LYS A 6 43.00 -19.92 -16.04
N GLU A 7 42.49 -20.95 -16.68
CA GLU A 7 41.62 -21.98 -16.06
C GLU A 7 42.30 -22.69 -14.89
N GLU A 8 43.58 -22.94 -14.96
CA GLU A 8 44.40 -23.51 -13.86
C GLU A 8 44.42 -22.61 -12.62
N THR A 9 44.57 -21.31 -12.81
CA THR A 9 44.53 -20.30 -11.70
C THR A 9 43.14 -20.20 -11.09
N ARG A 10 42.11 -20.27 -11.92
CA ARG A 10 40.72 -20.29 -11.49
C ARG A 10 40.40 -21.49 -10.61
N ASN A 11 40.86 -22.67 -11.01
CA ASN A 11 40.63 -23.91 -10.26
C ASN A 11 41.36 -23.89 -8.91
N LYS A 12 42.60 -23.41 -8.85
CA LYS A 12 43.35 -23.22 -7.58
C LYS A 12 42.62 -22.25 -6.62
N ILE A 13 42.09 -21.16 -7.15
CA ILE A 13 41.31 -20.18 -6.33
C ILE A 13 40.04 -20.85 -5.79
N LEU A 14 39.29 -21.62 -6.60
CA LEU A 14 38.08 -22.29 -6.17
C LEU A 14 38.36 -23.38 -5.12
N GLU A 15 39.45 -24.10 -5.21
CA GLU A 15 39.88 -25.06 -4.19
C GLU A 15 40.20 -24.36 -2.83
N VAL A 16 40.91 -23.24 -2.86
CA VAL A 16 41.22 -22.46 -1.65
C VAL A 16 39.94 -21.91 -1.03
N ILE A 17 39.01 -21.42 -1.85
CA ILE A 17 37.69 -20.93 -1.39
C ILE A 17 36.93 -22.05 -0.70
N LYS A 18 36.86 -23.25 -1.31
CA LYS A 18 36.20 -24.42 -0.72
C LYS A 18 36.89 -24.88 0.57
N GLY A 19 38.23 -24.95 0.60
CA GLY A 19 38.98 -25.42 1.76
C GLY A 19 38.96 -24.49 2.96
N LYS A 20 38.69 -23.17 2.74
CA LYS A 20 38.61 -22.16 3.80
C LYS A 20 37.17 -21.75 4.16
N ASN A 21 36.16 -22.44 3.62
CA ASN A 21 34.74 -22.04 3.82
C ASN A 21 34.52 -20.52 3.58
N TYR A 22 35.28 -19.93 2.66
CA TYR A 22 35.17 -18.51 2.36
C TYR A 22 33.86 -18.24 1.61
N SER A 23 32.97 -17.49 2.27
CA SER A 23 31.80 -16.90 1.63
C SER A 23 32.11 -15.43 1.34
N PRO A 24 32.01 -14.97 0.07
CA PRO A 24 32.14 -13.55 -0.23
C PRO A 24 31.16 -12.73 0.60
N ASN A 25 31.65 -11.69 1.27
CA ASN A 25 30.77 -10.76 1.94
C ASN A 25 29.97 -9.99 0.87
N MET A 26 28.70 -10.40 0.67
CA MET A 26 27.82 -9.81 -0.33
C MET A 26 27.56 -8.33 -0.05
N VAL A 27 27.54 -7.91 1.22
CA VAL A 27 27.38 -6.49 1.61
C VAL A 27 28.58 -5.68 1.10
N ALA A 28 29.81 -6.14 1.37
CA ALA A 28 31.02 -5.49 0.88
C ALA A 28 31.10 -5.47 -0.65
N ARG A 29 30.67 -6.55 -1.30
CA ARG A 29 30.60 -6.64 -2.77
C ARG A 29 29.56 -5.67 -3.34
N ASN A 30 28.36 -5.61 -2.77
CA ASN A 30 27.29 -4.69 -3.20
C ASN A 30 27.74 -3.23 -3.01
N LEU A 31 28.42 -2.92 -1.88
CA LEU A 31 28.99 -1.61 -1.62
C LEU A 31 30.05 -1.23 -2.67
N SER A 32 30.93 -2.17 -3.05
CA SER A 32 32.01 -1.91 -4.02
C SER A 32 31.52 -1.78 -5.46
N VAL A 33 30.37 -2.40 -5.81
CA VAL A 33 29.80 -2.38 -7.16
C VAL A 33 28.63 -1.39 -7.27
N GLY A 34 28.15 -0.84 -6.15
CA GLY A 34 27.02 0.10 -6.11
C GLY A 34 25.68 -0.52 -6.54
N ILE A 35 25.55 -1.86 -6.48
CA ILE A 35 24.35 -2.56 -6.93
C ILE A 35 23.60 -3.08 -5.72
N SER A 36 22.46 -2.51 -5.43
CA SER A 36 21.46 -3.09 -4.52
C SER A 36 20.50 -4.01 -5.28
N ARG A 37 19.99 -5.05 -4.59
CA ARG A 37 18.89 -5.91 -5.07
C ARG A 37 17.72 -5.88 -4.11
N ASN A 38 17.61 -4.85 -3.30
CA ASN A 38 16.59 -4.71 -2.28
C ASN A 38 15.51 -3.75 -2.76
N ILE A 39 14.27 -4.18 -2.73
CA ILE A 39 13.08 -3.36 -2.96
C ILE A 39 12.40 -3.17 -1.60
N ALA A 40 12.10 -1.93 -1.24
CA ALA A 40 11.28 -1.65 -0.07
C ALA A 40 9.80 -1.67 -0.48
N PHE A 41 8.97 -2.36 0.30
CA PHE A 41 7.50 -2.32 0.18
C PHE A 41 6.92 -1.78 1.49
N MET A 42 6.31 -0.60 1.44
CA MET A 42 5.76 0.07 2.61
C MET A 42 4.23 0.06 2.55
N VAL A 43 3.60 -0.37 3.66
CA VAL A 43 2.15 -0.52 3.77
C VAL A 43 1.61 0.14 5.03
N PRO A 44 0.35 0.61 5.01
CA PRO A 44 -0.28 1.21 6.19
C PRO A 44 -0.51 0.18 7.31
N ASP A 45 -0.87 -1.06 6.97
CA ASP A 45 -1.19 -2.09 7.95
C ASP A 45 -0.70 -3.48 7.46
N ILE A 46 0.21 -4.09 8.22
CA ILE A 46 0.78 -5.41 7.90
C ILE A 46 -0.17 -6.56 8.19
N GLU A 47 -1.19 -6.34 9.04
CA GLU A 47 -2.16 -7.36 9.43
C GLU A 47 -3.31 -7.47 8.43
N ASN A 48 -3.50 -6.46 7.58
CA ASN A 48 -4.55 -6.46 6.57
C ASN A 48 -4.23 -7.46 5.45
N PRO A 49 -5.08 -8.51 5.25
CA PRO A 49 -4.86 -9.54 4.22
C PRO A 49 -4.80 -8.99 2.79
N PHE A 50 -5.37 -7.82 2.53
CA PHE A 50 -5.28 -7.16 1.24
C PHE A 50 -3.82 -6.86 0.86
N PHE A 51 -3.06 -6.27 1.78
CA PHE A 51 -1.65 -5.93 1.53
C PHE A 51 -0.74 -7.16 1.48
N SER A 52 -1.09 -8.23 2.22
CA SER A 52 -0.37 -9.50 2.15
C SER A 52 -0.51 -10.18 0.78
N LYS A 53 -1.67 -10.08 0.13
CA LYS A 53 -1.87 -10.57 -1.25
C LYS A 53 -1.05 -9.77 -2.27
N ILE A 54 -0.95 -8.46 -2.10
CA ILE A 54 -0.10 -7.60 -2.94
C ILE A 54 1.37 -7.98 -2.76
N LEU A 55 1.83 -8.16 -1.50
CA LEU A 55 3.19 -8.61 -1.21
C LEU A 55 3.52 -9.92 -1.90
N HIS A 56 2.59 -10.87 -1.93
CA HIS A 56 2.80 -12.15 -2.63
C HIS A 56 3.13 -11.92 -4.12
N GLY A 57 2.30 -11.14 -4.82
CA GLY A 57 2.54 -10.83 -6.24
C GLY A 57 3.85 -10.07 -6.49
N ILE A 58 4.20 -9.13 -5.61
CA ILE A 58 5.48 -8.40 -5.67
C ILE A 58 6.65 -9.37 -5.44
N SER A 59 6.56 -10.25 -4.43
CA SER A 59 7.62 -11.18 -4.06
C SER A 59 7.91 -12.20 -5.16
N ASP A 60 6.88 -12.73 -5.83
CA ASP A 60 7.04 -13.66 -6.95
C ASP A 60 7.83 -12.98 -8.09
N LYS A 61 7.41 -11.77 -8.47
CA LYS A 61 8.10 -11.01 -9.52
C LYS A 61 9.51 -10.58 -9.13
N ALA A 62 9.72 -10.20 -7.89
CA ALA A 62 11.04 -9.86 -7.37
C ALA A 62 11.98 -11.07 -7.41
N MET A 63 11.52 -12.24 -6.97
CA MET A 63 12.27 -13.48 -6.97
C MET A 63 12.68 -13.91 -8.39
N ASP A 64 11.77 -13.81 -9.36
CA ASP A 64 12.05 -14.12 -10.78
C ASP A 64 13.17 -13.25 -11.37
N ASN A 65 13.44 -12.09 -10.76
CA ASN A 65 14.43 -11.12 -11.21
C ASN A 65 15.62 -10.95 -10.24
N ASP A 66 15.81 -11.88 -9.30
CA ASP A 66 16.88 -11.86 -8.29
C ASP A 66 16.82 -10.63 -7.35
N TYR A 67 15.64 -10.11 -7.03
CA TYR A 67 15.45 -9.04 -6.03
C TYR A 67 14.91 -9.60 -4.72
N ASN A 68 15.27 -8.94 -3.61
CA ASN A 68 14.68 -9.15 -2.29
C ASN A 68 13.62 -8.09 -2.03
N VAL A 69 12.57 -8.44 -1.29
CA VAL A 69 11.54 -7.49 -0.85
C VAL A 69 11.58 -7.38 0.67
N PHE A 70 11.69 -6.15 1.18
CA PHE A 70 11.56 -5.84 2.59
C PHE A 70 10.26 -5.09 2.82
N MET A 71 9.41 -5.62 3.70
CA MET A 71 8.13 -5.00 4.04
C MET A 71 8.24 -4.16 5.30
N PHE A 72 7.65 -2.96 5.26
CA PHE A 72 7.60 -2.00 6.37
C PHE A 72 6.14 -1.61 6.63
N GLY A 73 5.73 -1.58 7.89
CA GLY A 73 4.40 -1.16 8.30
C GLY A 73 4.40 0.21 8.96
N THR A 74 3.56 1.12 8.49
CA THR A 74 3.44 2.48 9.05
C THR A 74 2.41 2.59 10.17
N ALA A 75 1.53 1.59 10.34
CA ALA A 75 0.42 1.57 11.29
C ALA A 75 -0.50 2.80 11.14
N GLU A 76 -0.84 3.18 9.90
CA GLU A 76 -1.63 4.36 9.54
C GLU A 76 -1.09 5.67 10.17
N ASN A 77 0.22 5.76 10.42
CA ASN A 77 0.86 6.87 11.08
C ASN A 77 1.90 7.56 10.18
N THR A 78 1.65 8.82 9.81
CA THR A 78 2.51 9.61 8.92
C THR A 78 3.90 9.87 9.51
N GLN A 79 4.00 10.10 10.81
CA GLN A 79 5.31 10.31 11.46
C GLN A 79 6.17 9.04 11.41
N ARG A 80 5.53 7.86 11.55
CA ARG A 80 6.22 6.58 11.39
C ARG A 80 6.62 6.34 9.93
N GLU A 81 5.77 6.72 8.99
CA GLU A 81 6.07 6.70 7.55
C GLU A 81 7.31 7.55 7.24
N HIS A 82 7.37 8.80 7.71
CA HIS A 82 8.53 9.69 7.53
C HIS A 82 9.81 9.07 8.09
N LYS A 83 9.76 8.52 9.32
CA LYS A 83 10.94 7.88 9.95
C LYS A 83 11.44 6.69 9.13
N ILE A 84 10.54 5.86 8.59
CA ILE A 84 10.93 4.73 7.75
C ILE A 84 11.54 5.25 6.44
N LEU A 85 10.91 6.22 5.77
CA LEU A 85 11.46 6.84 4.55
C LEU A 85 12.85 7.43 4.80
N ASP A 86 13.05 8.15 5.89
CA ASP A 86 14.37 8.72 6.24
C ASP A 86 15.41 7.64 6.52
N SER A 87 15.03 6.50 7.12
CA SER A 87 15.94 5.37 7.31
C SER A 87 16.30 4.69 5.98
N LEU A 88 15.34 4.56 5.06
CA LEU A 88 15.54 3.94 3.75
C LEU A 88 16.49 4.74 2.84
N LYS A 89 16.66 6.06 3.06
CA LYS A 89 17.66 6.87 2.35
C LYS A 89 19.10 6.42 2.64
N ILE A 90 19.33 5.88 3.83
CA ILE A 90 20.65 5.38 4.25
C ILE A 90 20.87 3.96 3.74
N GLU A 91 19.79 3.20 3.59
CA GLU A 91 19.82 1.85 3.07
C GLU A 91 19.92 1.88 1.54
N MET A 92 20.74 0.98 0.99
CA MET A 92 20.85 0.88 -0.47
C MET A 92 19.65 0.09 -1.01
N ILE A 93 18.55 0.78 -1.34
CA ILE A 93 17.40 0.17 -2.03
C ILE A 93 17.48 0.43 -3.55
N LYS A 94 16.90 -0.49 -4.33
CA LYS A 94 16.83 -0.39 -5.80
C LYS A 94 15.51 0.21 -6.28
N GLY A 95 14.48 0.16 -5.44
CA GLY A 95 13.17 0.71 -5.72
C GLY A 95 12.33 0.77 -4.44
N LEU A 96 11.35 1.65 -4.43
CA LEU A 96 10.38 1.82 -3.37
C LEU A 96 8.97 1.61 -3.92
N ILE A 97 8.25 0.67 -3.35
CA ILE A 97 6.82 0.48 -3.57
C ILE A 97 6.13 0.93 -2.28
N ILE A 98 5.18 1.85 -2.37
CA ILE A 98 4.56 2.44 -1.19
C ILE A 98 3.05 2.59 -1.35
N ILE A 99 2.34 2.34 -0.25
CA ILE A 99 0.96 2.72 -0.04
C ILE A 99 0.97 3.84 0.99
N PRO A 100 0.91 5.12 0.58
CA PRO A 100 1.06 6.24 1.51
C PRO A 100 -0.09 6.32 2.51
N VAL A 101 0.21 6.78 3.72
CA VAL A 101 -0.81 6.95 4.78
C VAL A 101 -1.82 8.01 4.39
N SER A 102 -1.36 9.12 3.80
CA SER A 102 -2.21 10.23 3.38
C SER A 102 -1.79 10.80 2.03
N GLU A 103 -2.74 10.97 1.12
CA GLU A 103 -2.50 11.62 -0.17
C GLU A 103 -2.17 13.12 -0.06
N CYS A 104 -2.50 13.73 1.08
CA CYS A 104 -2.34 15.17 1.32
C CYS A 104 -1.03 15.51 2.03
N ASP A 105 -0.22 14.53 2.42
CA ASP A 105 1.02 14.74 3.17
C ASP A 105 2.15 15.21 2.24
N GLN A 106 2.46 16.51 2.32
CA GLN A 106 3.51 17.14 1.52
C GLN A 106 4.92 16.69 1.95
N GLU A 107 5.10 16.29 3.20
CA GLU A 107 6.39 15.80 3.68
C GLU A 107 6.68 14.41 3.12
N THR A 108 5.67 13.54 3.02
CA THR A 108 5.80 12.26 2.31
C THR A 108 6.09 12.52 0.83
N ALA A 109 5.35 13.41 0.15
CA ALA A 109 5.59 13.77 -1.24
C ALA A 109 7.05 14.18 -1.49
N ALA A 110 7.57 15.12 -0.68
CA ALA A 110 8.94 15.60 -0.81
C ALA A 110 9.99 14.49 -0.64
N ARG A 111 9.77 13.58 0.33
CA ARG A 111 10.68 12.43 0.55
C ARG A 111 10.68 11.46 -0.63
N LEU A 112 9.52 11.23 -1.24
CA LEU A 112 9.41 10.36 -2.43
C LEU A 112 10.12 10.99 -3.64
N GLU A 113 9.98 12.30 -3.84
CA GLU A 113 10.70 13.04 -4.90
C GLU A 113 12.23 12.97 -4.69
N GLU A 114 12.70 12.99 -3.45
CA GLU A 114 14.13 12.81 -3.15
C GLU A 114 14.65 11.41 -3.54
N PHE A 115 13.86 10.34 -3.37
CA PHE A 115 14.21 9.00 -3.86
C PHE A 115 14.35 8.99 -5.38
N GLU A 116 13.40 9.55 -6.12
CA GLU A 116 13.47 9.62 -7.58
C GLU A 116 14.66 10.46 -8.06
N ALA A 117 14.93 11.59 -7.41
CA ALA A 117 16.10 12.42 -7.70
C ALA A 117 17.43 11.68 -7.49
N GLN A 118 17.47 10.68 -6.59
CA GLN A 118 18.62 9.80 -6.35
C GLN A 118 18.64 8.58 -7.30
N GLY A 119 17.69 8.46 -8.22
CA GLY A 119 17.60 7.35 -9.16
C GLY A 119 16.99 6.08 -8.57
N VAL A 120 16.26 6.19 -7.47
CA VAL A 120 15.45 5.12 -6.88
C VAL A 120 14.00 5.30 -7.34
N PRO A 121 13.49 4.47 -8.26
CA PRO A 121 12.12 4.58 -8.73
C PRO A 121 11.11 4.34 -7.62
N VAL A 122 10.04 5.14 -7.62
CA VAL A 122 8.93 5.05 -6.68
C VAL A 122 7.67 4.61 -7.42
N VAL A 123 6.96 3.63 -6.86
CA VAL A 123 5.65 3.18 -7.37
C VAL A 123 4.63 3.22 -6.26
N LEU A 124 3.54 3.93 -6.49
CA LEU A 124 2.40 3.99 -5.58
C LEU A 124 1.45 2.81 -5.82
N ILE A 125 0.86 2.27 -4.77
CA ILE A 125 -0.21 1.27 -4.88
C ILE A 125 -1.41 1.71 -4.05
N ASP A 126 -2.63 1.50 -4.57
CA ASP A 126 -3.90 1.71 -3.87
C ASP A 126 -4.17 3.17 -3.48
N ARG A 127 -3.20 3.84 -2.86
CA ARG A 127 -3.30 5.25 -2.45
C ARG A 127 -2.34 6.13 -3.24
N ASP A 128 -2.79 7.33 -3.55
CA ASP A 128 -2.08 8.33 -4.34
C ASP A 128 -1.39 9.38 -3.45
N ILE A 129 -0.57 10.23 -4.05
CA ILE A 129 -0.04 11.47 -3.47
C ILE A 129 -0.56 12.64 -4.31
N ARG A 130 -1.32 13.51 -3.66
CA ARG A 130 -1.94 14.67 -4.34
C ARG A 130 -0.87 15.61 -4.89
N ASN A 131 -0.98 15.93 -6.18
CA ASN A 131 -0.02 16.72 -6.94
C ASN A 131 1.35 16.06 -7.16
N GLY A 132 1.57 14.83 -6.72
CA GLY A 132 2.75 14.03 -7.08
C GLY A 132 2.69 13.55 -8.53
N ARG A 133 3.84 13.20 -9.10
CA ARG A 133 3.97 12.63 -10.46
C ARG A 133 4.66 11.27 -10.38
N PHE A 134 4.11 10.38 -9.59
CA PHE A 134 4.64 9.04 -9.40
C PHE A 134 3.88 8.04 -10.26
N ASP A 135 4.56 7.01 -10.74
CA ASP A 135 3.90 5.86 -11.31
C ASP A 135 3.06 5.14 -10.24
N GLY A 136 1.90 4.61 -10.62
CA GLY A 136 1.04 3.97 -9.62
C GLY A 136 0.08 2.93 -10.22
N VAL A 137 -0.39 2.05 -9.34
CA VAL A 137 -1.41 1.04 -9.63
C VAL A 137 -2.56 1.23 -8.66
N PHE A 138 -3.74 1.54 -9.19
CA PHE A 138 -4.92 1.91 -8.42
C PHE A 138 -6.12 1.06 -8.81
N SER A 139 -7.04 0.85 -7.84
CA SER A 139 -8.31 0.16 -8.07
C SER A 139 -9.38 1.12 -8.59
N GLU A 140 -10.39 0.56 -9.29
CA GLU A 140 -11.62 1.27 -9.69
C GLU A 140 -12.59 1.36 -8.50
N ASP A 141 -12.15 2.04 -7.43
CA ASP A 141 -12.85 2.09 -6.15
C ASP A 141 -14.26 2.67 -6.23
N ALA A 142 -14.45 3.73 -7.04
CA ALA A 142 -15.76 4.35 -7.19
C ALA A 142 -16.75 3.43 -7.88
N GLU A 143 -16.33 2.71 -8.91
CA GLU A 143 -17.20 1.78 -9.65
C GLU A 143 -17.52 0.55 -8.83
N GLY A 144 -16.53 -0.01 -8.14
CA GLY A 144 -16.73 -1.14 -7.23
C GLY A 144 -17.68 -0.81 -6.09
N ALA A 145 -17.54 0.36 -5.45
CA ALA A 145 -18.45 0.82 -4.42
C ALA A 145 -19.86 1.09 -4.94
N ALA A 146 -19.99 1.70 -6.12
CA ALA A 146 -21.30 1.91 -6.74
C ALA A 146 -22.01 0.57 -7.00
N GLY A 147 -21.30 -0.40 -7.59
CA GLY A 147 -21.88 -1.74 -7.84
C GLY A 147 -22.32 -2.45 -6.57
N ALA A 148 -21.54 -2.38 -5.48
CA ALA A 148 -21.92 -2.97 -4.20
C ALA A 148 -23.19 -2.33 -3.61
N VAL A 149 -23.30 -1.00 -3.68
CA VAL A 149 -24.48 -0.28 -3.21
C VAL A 149 -25.70 -0.54 -4.10
N GLU A 150 -25.51 -0.64 -5.41
CA GLU A 150 -26.58 -1.02 -6.35
C GLU A 150 -27.15 -2.41 -6.04
N CYS A 151 -26.33 -3.39 -5.63
CA CYS A 151 -26.83 -4.68 -5.16
C CYS A 151 -27.77 -4.52 -3.95
N LEU A 152 -27.40 -3.71 -2.96
CA LEU A 152 -28.27 -3.43 -1.80
C LEU A 152 -29.59 -2.76 -2.22
N ILE A 153 -29.55 -1.86 -3.20
CA ILE A 153 -30.73 -1.19 -3.73
C ILE A 153 -31.65 -2.19 -4.47
N GLN A 154 -31.08 -3.13 -5.22
CA GLN A 154 -31.81 -4.19 -5.92
C GLN A 154 -32.52 -5.15 -4.94
N GLU A 155 -31.89 -5.42 -3.78
CA GLU A 155 -32.50 -6.18 -2.68
C GLU A 155 -33.60 -5.40 -1.93
N GLY A 156 -33.93 -4.17 -2.36
CA GLY A 156 -35.03 -3.36 -1.84
C GLY A 156 -34.63 -2.36 -0.75
N HIS A 157 -33.36 -2.29 -0.37
CA HIS A 157 -32.91 -1.31 0.62
C HIS A 157 -32.98 0.12 0.08
N ARG A 158 -33.42 1.06 0.92
CA ARG A 158 -33.47 2.49 0.60
C ARG A 158 -32.80 3.35 1.68
N LYS A 159 -32.67 2.84 2.90
CA LYS A 159 -31.93 3.41 4.00
C LYS A 159 -30.60 2.66 4.11
N ILE A 160 -29.62 3.13 3.37
CA ILE A 160 -28.32 2.49 3.26
C ILE A 160 -27.28 3.44 3.84
N ALA A 161 -26.54 3.00 4.86
CA ALA A 161 -25.41 3.75 5.42
C ALA A 161 -24.10 3.30 4.81
N ILE A 162 -23.05 4.12 4.98
CA ILE A 162 -21.68 3.79 4.66
C ILE A 162 -20.77 4.05 5.87
N ILE A 163 -19.90 3.07 6.18
CA ILE A 163 -18.75 3.28 7.05
C ILE A 163 -17.53 3.46 6.14
N THR A 164 -17.02 4.71 6.08
CA THR A 164 -15.97 5.11 5.14
C THR A 164 -14.58 5.01 5.73
N GLY A 165 -13.56 5.02 4.86
CA GLY A 165 -12.19 5.34 5.25
C GLY A 165 -11.95 6.84 5.40
N PRO A 166 -10.70 7.24 5.73
CA PRO A 166 -10.31 8.64 5.82
C PRO A 166 -10.47 9.36 4.48
N SER A 167 -10.94 10.60 4.52
CA SER A 167 -11.07 11.45 3.32
C SER A 167 -9.72 11.88 2.72
N THR A 168 -8.64 11.64 3.46
CA THR A 168 -7.25 11.88 3.04
C THR A 168 -6.62 10.70 2.32
N SER A 169 -7.40 9.66 2.01
CA SER A 169 -6.95 8.53 1.22
C SER A 169 -7.83 8.36 -0.02
N ARG A 170 -7.22 8.06 -1.16
CA ARG A 170 -7.92 7.83 -2.43
C ARG A 170 -9.04 6.79 -2.31
N PRO A 171 -8.82 5.57 -1.74
CA PRO A 171 -9.92 4.61 -1.57
C PRO A 171 -11.06 5.16 -0.69
N GLY A 172 -10.75 5.94 0.34
CA GLY A 172 -11.76 6.52 1.22
C GLY A 172 -12.73 7.44 0.49
N HIS A 173 -12.22 8.42 -0.25
CA HIS A 173 -13.08 9.37 -0.96
C HIS A 173 -13.69 8.78 -2.25
N GLU A 174 -12.99 7.91 -2.99
CA GLU A 174 -13.55 7.31 -4.21
C GLU A 174 -14.68 6.33 -3.89
N ARG A 175 -14.56 5.50 -2.85
CA ARG A 175 -15.65 4.60 -2.42
C ARG A 175 -16.85 5.40 -1.92
N LEU A 176 -16.65 6.49 -1.19
CA LEU A 176 -17.73 7.41 -0.80
C LEU A 176 -18.41 8.05 -2.01
N LYS A 177 -17.65 8.41 -3.04
CA LYS A 177 -18.18 8.94 -4.30
C LYS A 177 -19.04 7.90 -5.03
N GLY A 178 -18.57 6.65 -5.10
CA GLY A 178 -19.33 5.53 -5.67
C GLY A 178 -20.64 5.28 -4.94
N TYR A 179 -20.62 5.26 -3.61
CA TYR A 179 -21.82 5.15 -2.78
C TYR A 179 -22.85 6.26 -3.09
N LYS A 180 -22.42 7.52 -3.10
CA LYS A 180 -23.30 8.65 -3.42
C LYS A 180 -23.89 8.54 -4.81
N LYS A 181 -23.05 8.22 -5.82
CA LYS A 181 -23.46 8.05 -7.21
C LYS A 181 -24.54 6.98 -7.36
N ALA A 182 -24.40 5.84 -6.68
CA ALA A 182 -25.40 4.76 -6.73
C ALA A 182 -26.75 5.20 -6.15
N LEU A 183 -26.75 5.89 -5.00
CA LEU A 183 -28.00 6.42 -4.40
C LEU A 183 -28.66 7.46 -5.32
N GLU A 184 -27.90 8.42 -5.82
CA GLU A 184 -28.39 9.50 -6.70
C GLU A 184 -28.99 8.93 -8.00
N ASN A 185 -28.32 7.98 -8.64
CA ASN A 185 -28.79 7.31 -9.86
C ASN A 185 -30.13 6.57 -9.66
N ASN A 186 -30.42 6.16 -8.42
CA ASN A 186 -31.65 5.46 -8.06
C ASN A 186 -32.68 6.36 -7.36
N GLY A 187 -32.49 7.70 -7.36
CA GLY A 187 -33.41 8.64 -6.76
C GLY A 187 -33.50 8.55 -5.23
N ILE A 188 -32.48 7.99 -4.57
CA ILE A 188 -32.42 7.87 -3.11
C ILE A 188 -31.63 9.06 -2.57
N PRO A 189 -32.21 9.87 -1.64
CA PRO A 189 -31.49 11.00 -1.08
C PRO A 189 -30.29 10.55 -0.23
N VAL A 190 -29.16 11.25 -0.40
CA VAL A 190 -27.96 11.01 0.40
C VAL A 190 -28.12 11.70 1.77
N SER A 191 -28.28 10.92 2.83
CA SER A 191 -28.28 11.44 4.21
C SER A 191 -26.86 11.57 4.74
N LYS A 192 -26.53 12.71 5.31
CA LYS A 192 -25.23 12.92 5.98
C LYS A 192 -25.10 12.06 7.25
N ASP A 193 -26.20 11.77 7.91
CA ASP A 193 -26.22 10.98 9.14
C ASP A 193 -25.86 9.50 8.89
N TYR A 194 -26.04 9.04 7.65
CA TYR A 194 -25.67 7.69 7.22
C TYR A 194 -24.24 7.57 6.69
N ILE A 195 -23.42 8.62 6.79
CA ILE A 195 -22.02 8.62 6.37
C ILE A 195 -21.14 8.79 7.61
N ILE A 196 -20.51 7.71 8.05
CA ILE A 196 -19.63 7.73 9.23
C ILE A 196 -18.25 7.24 8.82
N CYS A 197 -17.21 7.94 9.28
CA CYS A 197 -15.82 7.55 9.06
C CYS A 197 -15.39 6.51 10.10
N GLY A 198 -14.91 5.34 9.64
CA GLY A 198 -14.33 4.27 10.45
C GLY A 198 -12.81 4.19 10.32
N ASN A 199 -12.17 5.14 9.62
CA ASN A 199 -10.71 5.26 9.48
C ASN A 199 -9.99 3.98 8.97
N PHE A 200 -10.71 3.04 8.37
CA PHE A 200 -10.23 1.69 8.05
C PHE A 200 -9.77 0.86 9.26
N MET A 201 -10.18 1.25 10.47
CA MET A 201 -9.82 0.62 11.74
C MET A 201 -11.01 -0.11 12.35
N GLU A 202 -10.79 -1.30 12.88
CA GLU A 202 -11.84 -2.13 13.48
C GLU A 202 -12.58 -1.42 14.62
N GLU A 203 -11.84 -0.82 15.57
CA GLU A 203 -12.42 -0.15 16.72
C GLU A 203 -13.30 1.05 16.33
N ASP A 204 -12.83 1.88 15.40
CA ASP A 204 -13.59 3.05 14.93
C ASP A 204 -14.82 2.62 14.14
N SER A 205 -14.72 1.54 13.37
CA SER A 205 -15.84 0.99 12.61
C SER A 205 -16.90 0.37 13.52
N TYR A 206 -16.48 -0.30 14.59
CA TYR A 206 -17.40 -0.79 15.62
C TYR A 206 -18.18 0.37 16.25
N LYS A 207 -17.49 1.46 16.65
CA LYS A 207 -18.15 2.66 17.18
C LYS A 207 -19.10 3.31 16.17
N ALA A 208 -18.69 3.34 14.90
CA ALA A 208 -19.53 3.85 13.82
C ALA A 208 -20.80 3.01 13.63
N MET A 209 -20.68 1.69 13.66
CA MET A 209 -21.83 0.79 13.56
C MET A 209 -22.78 0.92 14.74
N MET A 210 -22.27 0.97 15.97
CA MET A 210 -23.09 1.20 17.17
C MET A 210 -23.88 2.51 17.06
N LYS A 211 -23.24 3.60 16.59
CA LYS A 211 -23.92 4.87 16.38
C LYS A 211 -25.04 4.78 15.34
N LEU A 212 -24.86 4.01 14.25
CA LEU A 212 -25.90 3.78 13.25
C LEU A 212 -27.09 3.01 13.80
N LEU A 213 -26.85 2.03 14.68
CA LEU A 213 -27.89 1.20 15.31
C LEU A 213 -28.72 1.97 16.35
N ASP A 214 -28.08 2.93 17.04
CA ASP A 214 -28.73 3.75 18.10
C ASP A 214 -29.52 4.95 17.54
N MET A 215 -29.63 5.11 16.20
CA MET A 215 -30.40 6.19 15.60
C MET A 215 -31.90 5.94 15.75
N ASP A 216 -32.70 7.01 15.87
CA ASP A 216 -34.18 6.93 15.86
C ASP A 216 -34.71 6.32 14.55
N ASP A 217 -34.00 6.56 13.44
CA ASP A 217 -34.29 6.00 12.13
C ASP A 217 -33.05 5.27 11.59
N PRO A 218 -32.77 4.02 12.01
CA PRO A 218 -31.56 3.32 11.65
C PRO A 218 -31.56 2.88 10.18
N PRO A 219 -30.38 2.73 9.56
CA PRO A 219 -30.29 2.17 8.22
C PRO A 219 -30.71 0.70 8.19
N THR A 220 -31.22 0.24 7.06
CA THR A 220 -31.59 -1.17 6.84
C THR A 220 -30.47 -2.00 6.22
N ALA A 221 -29.44 -1.33 5.72
CA ALA A 221 -28.21 -1.93 5.19
C ALA A 221 -27.03 -0.99 5.41
N VAL A 222 -25.85 -1.55 5.52
CA VAL A 222 -24.60 -0.80 5.67
C VAL A 222 -23.59 -1.29 4.63
N PHE A 223 -23.04 -0.36 3.87
CA PHE A 223 -21.89 -0.62 3.01
C PHE A 223 -20.60 -0.33 3.80
N SER A 224 -19.88 -1.39 4.11
CA SER A 224 -18.54 -1.29 4.72
C SER A 224 -17.50 -1.08 3.63
N SER A 225 -16.69 -0.02 3.74
CA SER A 225 -15.82 0.42 2.65
C SER A 225 -14.52 -0.39 2.52
N ASN A 226 -14.18 -1.26 3.50
CA ASN A 226 -13.08 -2.22 3.38
C ASN A 226 -13.30 -3.45 4.27
N ASN A 227 -12.41 -4.44 4.15
CA ASN A 227 -12.49 -5.69 4.89
C ASN A 227 -12.22 -5.57 6.41
N MET A 228 -11.49 -4.54 6.85
CA MET A 228 -11.19 -4.31 8.28
C MET A 228 -12.36 -3.62 9.00
N THR A 229 -13.28 -3.01 8.27
CA THR A 229 -14.46 -2.31 8.81
C THR A 229 -15.72 -3.19 8.80
N THR A 230 -15.61 -4.44 8.37
CA THR A 230 -16.70 -5.41 8.35
C THR A 230 -16.68 -6.25 9.61
#